data_f06d4dca27c627aba5034523bae74f09
#
_entry.id   f06d4dca27c627aba5034523bae74f09
#
_cell.length_a   1.000
_cell.length_b   1.000
_cell.length_c   1.000
_cell.angle_alpha   90.00
_cell.angle_beta   90.00
_cell.angle_gamma   90.00
#
_symmetry.space_group_name_H-M   'P 1'
#
loop_
_entity.id
_entity.type
_entity.pdbx_description
1 polymer ?
#
loop_
_entity_poly.entity_id
_entity_poly.type
_entity_poly.pdbx_seq_one_letter_code
_entity_poly.pdbx_strand_id
1 'polypeptide(L)'
;MTRLFVALWPPADVVSTLAALPRPDVPGVRWSAPDQWMVKVRPFGRVADRLVEPLVTALADALDGAPAIECAVGPATRRLGGQWLGAPVNGLDDLAAAVFEATAEIVPVTHPQPFLADIVLARGRVPHELAGAPVGAAWTADAVFLVADRSSPRDIRFDHLAEFRLGG
;
A
#
# COMPACT_ATOMS: atom_id res chain seq x y z
N MET A 1 1.12 9.93 -19.61
CA MET A 1 0.33 9.41 -18.49
C MET A 1 1.20 8.53 -17.59
N THR A 2 1.04 8.67 -16.32
CA THR A 2 1.85 7.98 -15.31
C THR A 2 0.93 7.21 -14.37
N ARG A 3 1.33 6.00 -14.00
CA ARG A 3 0.60 5.20 -13.00
C ARG A 3 0.94 5.76 -11.61
N LEU A 4 -0.08 6.20 -10.89
CA LEU A 4 0.07 6.82 -9.57
C LEU A 4 -0.71 6.06 -8.50
N PHE A 5 -0.22 6.14 -7.27
CA PHE A 5 -0.95 5.67 -6.10
C PHE A 5 -0.50 6.43 -4.84
N VAL A 6 -1.35 6.44 -3.84
CA VAL A 6 -1.01 6.89 -2.49
C VAL A 6 -0.67 5.66 -1.66
N ALA A 7 0.46 5.68 -0.99
CA ALA A 7 0.91 4.54 -0.20
C ALA A 7 1.79 4.95 0.98
N LEU A 8 1.99 3.98 1.88
CA LEU A 8 2.97 4.09 2.96
C LEU A 8 3.70 2.76 3.13
N TRP A 9 4.92 2.84 3.64
CA TRP A 9 5.77 1.66 3.87
C TRP A 9 5.97 1.44 5.36
N PRO A 10 6.02 0.17 5.81
CA PRO A 10 6.35 -0.15 7.19
C PRO A 10 7.83 0.14 7.49
N PRO A 11 8.18 0.39 8.76
CA PRO A 11 9.57 0.59 9.15
C PRO A 11 10.38 -0.70 9.17
N ALA A 12 11.69 -0.59 9.35
CA ALA A 12 12.63 -1.69 9.24
C ALA A 12 12.34 -2.88 10.17
N ASP A 13 11.86 -2.63 11.38
CA ASP A 13 11.52 -3.69 12.34
C ASP A 13 10.31 -4.52 11.86
N VAL A 14 9.30 -3.87 11.27
CA VAL A 14 8.15 -4.55 10.68
C VAL A 14 8.57 -5.31 9.42
N VAL A 15 9.43 -4.72 8.59
CA VAL A 15 10.01 -5.40 7.42
C VAL A 15 10.73 -6.68 7.86
N SER A 16 11.50 -6.64 8.94
CA SER A 16 12.19 -7.82 9.49
C SER A 16 11.21 -8.90 9.91
N THR A 17 10.10 -8.54 10.54
CA THR A 17 9.04 -9.48 10.93
C THR A 17 8.44 -10.16 9.70
N LEU A 18 8.14 -9.41 8.66
CA LEU A 18 7.60 -9.94 7.41
C LEU A 18 8.62 -10.83 6.69
N ALA A 19 9.89 -10.45 6.69
CA ALA A 19 10.97 -11.20 6.06
C ALA A 19 11.21 -12.55 6.74
N ALA A 20 10.85 -12.69 8.00
CA ALA A 20 10.97 -13.96 8.76
C ALA A 20 9.87 -14.97 8.42
N LEU A 21 8.82 -14.58 7.71
CA LEU A 21 7.77 -15.50 7.28
C LEU A 21 8.33 -16.52 6.27
N PRO A 22 7.86 -17.79 6.32
CA PRO A 22 8.28 -18.78 5.35
C PRO A 22 7.94 -18.36 3.92
N ARG A 23 8.91 -18.50 3.02
CA ARG A 23 8.75 -18.20 1.59
C ARG A 23 9.20 -19.39 0.75
N PRO A 24 8.43 -20.51 0.79
CA PRO A 24 8.80 -21.69 0.03
C PRO A 24 8.75 -21.41 -1.47
N ASP A 25 9.63 -22.07 -2.21
CA ASP A 25 9.61 -22.03 -3.66
C ASP A 25 8.45 -22.88 -4.17
N VAL A 26 7.42 -22.22 -4.72
CA VAL A 26 6.21 -22.87 -5.21
C VAL A 26 6.01 -22.47 -6.67
N PRO A 27 5.82 -23.43 -7.60
CA PRO A 27 5.55 -23.10 -8.99
C PRO A 27 4.34 -22.16 -9.14
N GLY A 28 4.50 -21.11 -9.96
CA GLY A 28 3.45 -20.12 -10.20
C GLY A 28 3.30 -19.06 -9.13
N VAL A 29 4.14 -19.06 -8.09
CA VAL A 29 4.15 -18.07 -7.02
C VAL A 29 5.40 -17.20 -7.13
N ARG A 30 5.22 -15.87 -7.11
CA ARG A 30 6.31 -14.89 -7.12
C ARG A 30 6.27 -14.11 -5.80
N TRP A 31 7.31 -14.24 -5.02
CA TRP A 31 7.43 -13.51 -3.76
C TRP A 31 7.86 -12.06 -4.01
N SER A 32 7.18 -11.14 -3.35
CA SER A 32 7.52 -9.72 -3.45
C SER A 32 8.78 -9.41 -2.64
N ALA A 33 9.55 -8.44 -3.13
CA ALA A 33 10.72 -7.94 -2.41
C ALA A 33 10.30 -6.86 -1.39
N PRO A 34 11.13 -6.60 -0.35
CA PRO A 34 10.79 -5.63 0.70
C PRO A 34 10.45 -4.21 0.19
N ASP A 35 11.04 -3.75 -0.91
CA ASP A 35 10.71 -2.45 -1.51
C ASP A 35 9.29 -2.40 -2.08
N GLN A 36 8.65 -3.56 -2.28
CA GLN A 36 7.25 -3.66 -2.71
C GLN A 36 6.27 -3.83 -1.55
N TRP A 37 6.73 -3.85 -0.31
CA TRP A 37 5.89 -4.08 0.86
C TRP A 37 5.27 -2.79 1.37
N MET A 38 4.56 -2.10 0.48
CA MET A 38 3.76 -0.94 0.85
C MET A 38 2.31 -1.31 1.07
N VAL A 39 1.60 -0.48 1.80
CA VAL A 39 0.14 -0.47 1.82
C VAL A 39 -0.33 0.59 0.84
N LYS A 40 -1.03 0.18 -0.21
CA LYS A 40 -1.66 1.13 -1.14
C LYS A 40 -2.95 1.63 -0.52
N VAL A 41 -2.98 2.92 -0.23
CA VAL A 41 -4.17 3.58 0.31
C VAL A 41 -5.16 3.86 -0.80
N ARG A 42 -4.70 4.42 -1.92
CA ARG A 42 -5.51 4.61 -3.12
C ARG A 42 -4.69 4.47 -4.39
N PRO A 43 -4.97 3.47 -5.24
CA PRO A 43 -4.44 3.45 -6.60
C PRO A 43 -5.27 4.38 -7.49
N PHE A 44 -4.60 5.15 -8.34
CA PHE A 44 -5.27 6.02 -9.32
C PHE A 44 -5.28 5.43 -10.73
N GLY A 45 -4.48 4.39 -10.99
CA GLY A 45 -4.23 3.91 -12.33
C GLY A 45 -3.36 4.90 -13.12
N ARG A 46 -3.52 4.92 -14.43
CA ARG A 46 -2.78 5.85 -15.30
C ARG A 46 -3.47 7.22 -15.29
N VAL A 47 -2.71 8.23 -14.93
CA VAL A 47 -3.19 9.59 -14.70
C VAL A 47 -2.42 10.55 -15.61
N ALA A 48 -3.10 11.52 -16.18
CA ALA A 48 -2.46 12.58 -16.95
C ALA A 48 -1.49 13.36 -16.07
N ASP A 49 -0.29 13.64 -16.59
CA ASP A 49 0.78 14.26 -15.80
C ASP A 49 0.39 15.63 -15.25
N ARG A 50 -0.49 16.35 -15.93
CA ARG A 50 -1.04 17.64 -15.47
C ARG A 50 -1.85 17.56 -14.17
N LEU A 51 -2.27 16.36 -13.77
CA LEU A 51 -3.05 16.14 -12.53
C LEU A 51 -2.17 15.90 -11.31
N VAL A 52 -0.86 15.76 -11.47
CA VAL A 52 0.05 15.51 -10.33
C VAL A 52 0.02 16.67 -9.33
N GLU A 53 0.20 17.91 -9.79
CA GLU A 53 0.16 19.07 -8.90
C GLU A 53 -1.18 19.25 -8.18
N PRO A 54 -2.34 19.16 -8.86
CA PRO A 54 -3.64 19.19 -8.17
C PRO A 54 -3.77 18.08 -7.11
N LEU A 55 -3.29 16.87 -7.39
CA LEU A 55 -3.30 15.78 -6.41
C LEU A 55 -2.42 16.10 -5.21
N VAL A 56 -1.21 16.61 -5.43
CA VAL A 56 -0.30 16.99 -4.34
C VAL A 56 -0.94 18.07 -3.46
N THR A 57 -1.53 19.10 -4.06
CA THR A 57 -2.19 20.16 -3.32
C THR A 57 -3.38 19.66 -2.49
N ALA A 58 -4.23 18.84 -3.10
CA ALA A 58 -5.40 18.29 -2.41
C ALA A 58 -5.01 17.38 -1.25
N LEU A 59 -3.99 16.53 -1.45
CA LEU A 59 -3.49 15.65 -0.39
C LEU A 59 -2.81 16.44 0.72
N ALA A 60 -2.01 17.44 0.39
CA ALA A 60 -1.37 18.29 1.38
C ALA A 60 -2.40 19.00 2.27
N ASP A 61 -3.45 19.56 1.66
CA ASP A 61 -4.52 20.22 2.39
C ASP A 61 -5.31 19.25 3.29
N ALA A 62 -5.65 18.08 2.75
CA ALA A 62 -6.43 17.08 3.49
C ALA A 62 -5.66 16.47 4.67
N LEU A 63 -4.34 16.33 4.54
CA LEU A 63 -3.50 15.68 5.55
C LEU A 63 -2.78 16.68 6.46
N ASP A 64 -2.96 17.98 6.24
CA ASP A 64 -2.39 19.01 7.10
C ASP A 64 -2.92 18.88 8.52
N GLY A 65 -2.01 18.76 9.49
CA GLY A 65 -2.37 18.57 10.88
C GLY A 65 -2.96 17.20 11.24
N ALA A 66 -3.00 16.27 10.31
CA ALA A 66 -3.48 14.92 10.59
C ALA A 66 -2.56 14.21 11.58
N PRO A 67 -3.11 13.43 12.54
CA PRO A 67 -2.29 12.73 13.52
C PRO A 67 -1.53 11.57 12.89
N ALA A 68 -0.42 11.18 13.52
CA ALA A 68 0.24 9.91 13.22
C ALA A 68 -0.73 8.75 13.46
N ILE A 69 -0.55 7.65 12.75
CA ILE A 69 -1.51 6.56 12.71
C ILE A 69 -0.89 5.30 13.30
N GLU A 70 -1.57 4.71 14.28
CA GLU A 70 -1.21 3.41 14.81
C GLU A 70 -1.65 2.32 13.84
N CYS A 71 -0.67 1.58 13.30
CA CYS A 71 -0.90 0.48 12.38
C CYS A 71 -0.54 -0.86 13.02
N ALA A 72 -1.35 -1.88 12.73
CA ALA A 72 -1.09 -3.24 13.20
C ALA A 72 -1.20 -4.23 12.04
N VAL A 73 -0.20 -5.12 11.91
CA VAL A 73 -0.17 -6.18 10.90
C VAL A 73 -0.65 -7.48 11.53
N GLY A 74 -1.48 -8.21 10.83
CA GLY A 74 -1.90 -9.53 11.26
C GLY A 74 -3.39 -9.64 11.57
N PRO A 75 -3.81 -10.68 12.32
CA PRO A 75 -2.98 -11.68 13.05
C PRO A 75 -2.37 -12.78 12.20
N ALA A 76 -2.80 -12.94 10.97
CA ALA A 76 -2.32 -13.99 10.07
C ALA A 76 -2.36 -13.50 8.63
N THR A 77 -1.53 -14.12 7.79
CA THR A 77 -1.58 -13.89 6.34
C THR A 77 -2.87 -14.44 5.76
N ARG A 78 -3.30 -13.86 4.63
CA ARG A 78 -4.54 -14.28 3.96
C ARG A 78 -4.40 -14.22 2.44
N ARG A 79 -5.24 -14.99 1.74
CA ARG A 79 -5.33 -14.90 0.29
C ARG A 79 -6.14 -13.67 -0.11
N LEU A 80 -5.64 -12.96 -1.12
CA LEU A 80 -6.28 -11.78 -1.68
C LEU A 80 -6.90 -12.12 -3.04
N GLY A 81 -8.19 -11.89 -3.20
CA GLY A 81 -8.90 -12.18 -4.44
C GLY A 81 -8.86 -13.64 -4.85
N GLY A 82 -8.55 -14.55 -3.94
CA GLY A 82 -8.44 -15.97 -4.20
C GLY A 82 -7.13 -16.40 -4.87
N GLN A 83 -6.17 -15.50 -5.06
CA GLN A 83 -4.92 -15.80 -5.76
C GLN A 83 -3.66 -15.33 -5.02
N TRP A 84 -3.60 -14.08 -4.63
CA TRP A 84 -2.40 -13.49 -4.03
C TRP A 84 -2.34 -13.76 -2.53
N LEU A 85 -1.19 -13.53 -1.93
CA LEU A 85 -0.99 -13.62 -0.48
C LEU A 85 -0.69 -12.23 0.08
N GLY A 86 -1.37 -11.88 1.15
CA GLY A 86 -1.17 -10.61 1.82
C GLY A 86 -1.10 -10.73 3.33
N ALA A 87 -0.55 -9.70 3.96
CA ALA A 87 -0.59 -9.49 5.39
C ALA A 87 -1.52 -8.30 5.66
N PRO A 88 -2.65 -8.50 6.35
CA PRO A 88 -3.59 -7.41 6.60
C PRO A 88 -3.01 -6.37 7.53
N VAL A 89 -3.35 -5.10 7.28
CA VAL A 89 -2.92 -3.97 8.10
C VAL A 89 -4.16 -3.24 8.59
N ASN A 90 -4.27 -3.06 9.90
CA ASN A 90 -5.38 -2.38 10.56
C ASN A 90 -4.96 -0.95 10.95
N GLY A 91 -5.93 -0.05 11.00
CA GLY A 91 -5.74 1.33 11.47
C GLY A 91 -5.76 2.39 10.38
N LEU A 92 -5.89 2.00 9.10
CA LEU A 92 -5.77 2.93 7.96
C LEU A 92 -7.11 3.37 7.35
N ASP A 93 -8.24 2.96 7.90
CA ASP A 93 -9.55 3.23 7.30
C ASP A 93 -9.86 4.73 7.22
N ASP A 94 -9.57 5.50 8.28
CA ASP A 94 -9.83 6.94 8.30
C ASP A 94 -8.91 7.68 7.33
N LEU A 95 -7.65 7.27 7.24
CA LEU A 95 -6.72 7.82 6.25
C LEU A 95 -7.22 7.57 4.84
N ALA A 96 -7.64 6.34 4.55
CA ALA A 96 -8.17 5.99 3.23
C ALA A 96 -9.39 6.83 2.88
N ALA A 97 -10.32 7.01 3.81
CA ALA A 97 -11.49 7.84 3.61
C ALA A 97 -11.12 9.28 3.30
N ALA A 98 -10.18 9.86 4.04
CA ALA A 98 -9.70 11.22 3.81
C ALA A 98 -9.03 11.38 2.45
N VAL A 99 -8.20 10.41 2.05
CA VAL A 99 -7.54 10.40 0.74
C VAL A 99 -8.55 10.29 -0.40
N PHE A 100 -9.51 9.39 -0.29
CA PHE A 100 -10.56 9.24 -1.31
C PHE A 100 -11.39 10.51 -1.44
N GLU A 101 -11.83 11.10 -0.35
CA GLU A 101 -12.60 12.33 -0.35
C GLU A 101 -11.82 13.49 -1.00
N ALA A 102 -10.56 13.65 -0.64
CA ALA A 102 -9.72 14.73 -1.15
C ALA A 102 -9.44 14.63 -2.65
N THR A 103 -9.41 13.42 -3.21
CA THR A 103 -8.94 13.18 -4.57
C THR A 103 -10.02 12.75 -5.55
N ALA A 104 -11.25 12.50 -5.09
CA ALA A 104 -12.32 11.95 -5.93
C ALA A 104 -12.73 12.86 -7.08
N GLU A 105 -12.69 14.17 -6.92
CA GLU A 105 -13.03 15.13 -7.99
C GLU A 105 -11.91 15.25 -9.03
N ILE A 106 -10.67 15.02 -8.61
CA ILE A 106 -9.50 15.11 -9.51
C ILE A 106 -9.38 13.84 -10.35
N VAL A 107 -9.46 12.68 -9.67
CA VAL A 107 -9.46 11.35 -10.29
C VAL A 107 -10.68 10.58 -9.79
N PRO A 108 -11.79 10.58 -10.54
CA PRO A 108 -13.01 9.90 -10.11
C PRO A 108 -12.79 8.41 -9.90
N VAL A 109 -13.51 7.85 -8.91
CA VAL A 109 -13.54 6.42 -8.66
C VAL A 109 -14.54 5.78 -9.62
N THR A 110 -14.05 5.00 -10.59
CA THR A 110 -14.90 4.39 -11.61
C THR A 110 -15.48 3.05 -11.19
N HIS A 111 -14.77 2.33 -10.31
CA HIS A 111 -15.16 1.02 -9.83
C HIS A 111 -14.99 0.99 -8.31
N PRO A 112 -15.98 1.50 -7.56
CA PRO A 112 -15.87 1.54 -6.10
C PRO A 112 -15.74 0.13 -5.51
N GLN A 113 -14.74 -0.06 -4.66
CA GLN A 113 -14.54 -1.29 -3.92
C GLN A 113 -14.26 -0.96 -2.46
N PRO A 114 -14.60 -1.85 -1.52
CA PRO A 114 -14.21 -1.65 -0.13
C PRO A 114 -12.71 -1.51 -0.01
N PHE A 115 -12.25 -0.59 0.85
CA PHE A 115 -10.84 -0.47 1.14
C PHE A 115 -10.37 -1.67 1.96
N LEU A 116 -9.38 -2.39 1.43
CA LEU A 116 -8.72 -3.50 2.12
C LEU A 116 -7.23 -3.19 2.17
N ALA A 117 -6.70 -2.98 3.37
CA ALA A 117 -5.30 -2.70 3.57
C ALA A 117 -4.53 -4.01 3.72
N ASP A 118 -3.65 -4.29 2.77
CA ASP A 118 -2.78 -5.46 2.81
C ASP A 118 -1.40 -5.12 2.26
N ILE A 119 -0.38 -5.72 2.85
CA ILE A 119 0.95 -5.79 2.25
C ILE A 119 0.99 -7.04 1.39
N VAL A 120 1.18 -6.89 0.09
CA VAL A 120 1.22 -8.04 -0.83
C VAL A 120 2.56 -8.74 -0.71
N LEU A 121 2.54 -9.97 -0.22
CA LEU A 121 3.74 -10.79 0.01
C LEU A 121 4.07 -11.69 -1.18
N ALA A 122 3.05 -12.14 -1.91
CA ALA A 122 3.23 -13.00 -3.07
C ALA A 122 2.12 -12.78 -4.09
N ARG A 123 2.48 -12.96 -5.35
CA ARG A 123 1.60 -12.85 -6.50
C ARG A 123 1.60 -14.16 -7.30
N GLY A 124 0.62 -14.30 -8.18
CA GLY A 124 0.46 -15.49 -9.00
C GLY A 124 -0.64 -16.39 -8.47
N ARG A 125 -0.45 -17.69 -8.57
CA ARG A 125 -1.41 -18.69 -8.09
C ARG A 125 -0.98 -19.22 -6.73
N VAL A 126 -1.23 -18.45 -5.70
CA VAL A 126 -0.86 -18.83 -4.33
C VAL A 126 -1.81 -19.91 -3.84
N PRO A 127 -1.29 -21.11 -3.50
CA PRO A 127 -2.11 -22.16 -2.90
C PRO A 127 -2.67 -21.70 -1.56
N HIS A 128 -3.85 -22.15 -1.23
CA HIS A 128 -4.49 -21.73 -0.02
C HIS A 128 -3.78 -22.23 1.26
N GLU A 129 -2.99 -23.27 1.15
CA GLU A 129 -2.19 -23.81 2.25
C GLU A 129 -1.09 -22.85 2.72
N LEU A 130 -0.68 -21.90 1.87
CA LEU A 130 0.31 -20.88 2.25
C LEU A 130 -0.29 -19.74 3.09
N ALA A 131 -1.60 -19.59 3.08
CA ALA A 131 -2.29 -18.59 3.88
C ALA A 131 -2.50 -19.07 5.31
N GLY A 132 -2.69 -18.13 6.25
CA GLY A 132 -2.95 -18.45 7.64
C GLY A 132 -1.68 -18.51 8.50
N ALA A 133 -0.52 -18.16 7.97
CA ALA A 133 0.69 -18.06 8.78
C ALA A 133 0.54 -16.94 9.81
N PRO A 134 0.81 -17.19 11.10
CA PRO A 134 0.75 -16.14 12.11
C PRO A 134 1.75 -15.03 11.81
N VAL A 135 1.27 -13.80 11.92
CA VAL A 135 2.12 -12.61 11.79
C VAL A 135 1.57 -11.53 12.71
N GLY A 136 2.46 -10.82 13.40
CA GLY A 136 2.10 -9.74 14.28
C GLY A 136 3.20 -8.71 14.34
N ALA A 137 2.86 -7.47 14.03
CA ALA A 137 3.74 -6.32 14.14
C ALA A 137 2.89 -5.06 14.27
N ALA A 138 3.47 -3.99 14.79
CA ALA A 138 2.80 -2.72 14.90
C ALA A 138 3.81 -1.58 14.71
N TRP A 139 3.31 -0.48 14.18
CA TRP A 139 4.14 0.74 14.06
C TRP A 139 3.25 1.98 14.03
N THR A 140 3.86 3.11 14.28
CA THR A 140 3.22 4.40 14.13
C THR A 140 3.63 5.01 12.78
N ALA A 141 2.67 5.18 11.88
CA ALA A 141 2.92 5.78 10.58
C ALA A 141 2.94 7.31 10.71
N ASP A 142 4.03 7.94 10.28
CA ASP A 142 4.22 9.39 10.35
C ASP A 142 4.38 10.05 8.97
N ALA A 143 4.23 9.28 7.91
CA ALA A 143 4.32 9.79 6.54
C ALA A 143 3.50 8.95 5.56
N VAL A 144 2.95 9.63 4.56
CA VAL A 144 2.22 9.04 3.43
C VAL A 144 2.81 9.64 2.17
N PHE A 145 2.83 8.90 1.08
CA PHE A 145 3.49 9.31 -0.16
C PHE A 145 2.55 9.25 -1.36
N LEU A 146 2.68 10.22 -2.25
CA LEU A 146 2.20 10.10 -3.63
C LEU A 146 3.34 9.50 -4.45
N VAL A 147 3.08 8.37 -5.09
CA VAL A 147 4.11 7.55 -5.74
C VAL A 147 3.78 7.38 -7.21
N ALA A 148 4.79 7.53 -8.05
CA ALA A 148 4.73 7.13 -9.46
C ALA A 148 5.35 5.74 -9.60
N ASP A 149 4.58 4.82 -10.17
CA ASP A 149 5.08 3.49 -10.50
C ASP A 149 5.68 3.51 -11.90
N ARG A 150 7.00 3.48 -11.96
CA ARG A 150 7.79 3.45 -13.20
C ARG A 150 8.39 2.07 -13.44
N SER A 151 7.84 1.05 -12.80
CA SER A 151 8.33 -0.31 -12.90
C SER A 151 8.13 -0.87 -14.30
N SER A 152 9.05 -1.75 -14.68
CA SER A 152 8.96 -2.61 -15.85
C SER A 152 8.97 -4.07 -15.38
N PRO A 153 8.70 -5.06 -16.26
CA PRO A 153 8.76 -6.46 -15.85
C PRO A 153 10.09 -6.92 -15.26
N ARG A 154 11.18 -6.20 -15.52
CA ARG A 154 12.53 -6.55 -15.06
C ARG A 154 13.09 -5.62 -13.99
N ASP A 155 12.42 -4.50 -13.74
CA ASP A 155 12.94 -3.47 -12.83
C ASP A 155 11.79 -2.84 -12.05
N ILE A 156 11.80 -3.02 -10.74
CA ILE A 156 10.83 -2.40 -9.84
C ILE A 156 11.34 -1.01 -9.48
N ARG A 157 10.56 0.01 -9.87
CA ARG A 157 10.95 1.40 -9.62
C ARG A 157 9.77 2.23 -9.18
N PHE A 158 9.86 2.80 -7.98
CA PHE A 158 8.87 3.70 -7.41
C PHE A 158 9.52 5.07 -7.16
N ASP A 159 8.97 6.11 -7.78
CA ASP A 159 9.41 7.48 -7.52
C ASP A 159 8.44 8.15 -6.55
N HIS A 160 8.93 8.61 -5.41
CA HIS A 160 8.15 9.38 -4.44
C HIS A 160 8.03 10.81 -4.94
N LEU A 161 6.85 11.19 -5.44
CA LEU A 161 6.60 12.51 -5.98
C LEU A 161 6.35 13.55 -4.89
N ALA A 162 5.77 13.13 -3.77
CA ALA A 162 5.50 13.99 -2.63
C ALA A 162 5.41 13.18 -1.35
N GLU A 163 5.82 13.78 -0.24
CA GLU A 163 5.69 13.23 1.11
C GLU A 163 4.76 14.11 1.92
N PHE A 164 3.82 13.49 2.63
CA PHE A 164 2.89 14.16 3.52
C PHE A 164 3.14 13.67 4.94
N ARG A 165 3.64 14.58 5.80
CA ARG A 165 3.95 14.24 7.19
C ARG A 165 2.69 14.21 8.03
N LEU A 166 2.63 13.23 8.95
CA LEU A 166 1.56 13.07 9.92
C LEU A 166 2.11 13.28 11.32
N GLY A 167 1.30 13.83 12.24
CA GLY A 167 1.65 13.98 13.65
C GLY A 167 2.64 15.10 13.94
N GLY A 168 2.79 16.04 13.01
CA GLY A 168 3.80 17.08 13.18
C GLY A 168 3.34 18.47 12.96
#